data_1da8c977928e777c672c08b3b480a609
#
_entry.id   1da8c977928e777c672c08b3b480a609
#
_cell.length_a   1.000
_cell.length_b   1.000
_cell.length_c   1.000
_cell.angle_alpha   90.00
_cell.angle_beta   90.00
_cell.angle_gamma   90.00
#
_symmetry.space_group_name_H-M   'P 1'
#
loop_
_entity.id
_entity.type
_entity.pdbx_description
1 polymer ?
#
loop_
_entity_poly.entity_id
_entity_poly.type
_entity_poly.pdbx_seq_one_letter_code
_entity_poly.pdbx_strand_id
1 'polypeptide(L)'
;RAAGRAVETVVTAITSGKLVGRTENDVAREVRERLASAGHEVASFAIVGSGKNSASPHHEASAKVIEAGDAIVLDIGGQFGGYGSDTTRTIWVTGPNGAVPPTDDFLHRYAILKRAHQAATDHVRPGVSCESVDQAARAVIEAAGLGERFFHRTGHGIGLEEHEDPYIVKGNATKLVPGHAFSIEPGIYVEGLNGARIEDIVLCGESAVDQLNLTSRELYVVAG
;
A
#
# COMPACT_ATOMS: atom_id res chain seq x y z
N ARG A 1 -3.39 13.20 9.49
CA ARG A 1 -2.05 13.06 10.09
C ARG A 1 -2.04 12.18 11.35
N ALA A 2 -2.98 12.35 12.29
CA ALA A 2 -3.02 11.50 13.49
C ALA A 2 -3.35 10.06 13.12
N ALA A 3 -4.37 9.83 12.29
CA ALA A 3 -4.74 8.53 11.76
C ALA A 3 -3.58 7.84 11.04
N GLY A 4 -2.89 8.55 10.13
CA GLY A 4 -1.69 8.02 9.44
C GLY A 4 -0.59 7.58 10.42
N ARG A 5 -0.26 8.40 11.43
CA ARG A 5 0.72 8.02 12.45
C ARG A 5 0.30 6.79 13.25
N ALA A 6 -0.99 6.66 13.56
CA ALA A 6 -1.49 5.50 14.28
C ALA A 6 -1.30 4.20 13.46
N VAL A 7 -1.65 4.22 12.15
CA VAL A 7 -1.40 3.09 11.24
C VAL A 7 0.10 2.77 11.13
N GLU A 8 0.95 3.78 11.03
CA GLU A 8 2.41 3.61 10.91
C GLU A 8 3.01 2.87 12.10
N THR A 9 2.48 3.07 13.31
CA THR A 9 2.93 2.30 14.49
C THR A 9 2.62 0.81 14.33
N VAL A 10 1.48 0.49 13.71
CA VAL A 10 1.08 -0.90 13.45
C VAL A 10 1.97 -1.53 12.38
N VAL A 11 2.22 -0.84 11.26
CA VAL A 11 3.15 -1.31 10.23
C VAL A 11 4.51 -1.60 10.84
N THR A 12 5.05 -0.69 11.64
CA THR A 12 6.35 -0.85 12.31
C THR A 12 6.36 -2.07 13.22
N ALA A 13 5.30 -2.28 14.00
CA ALA A 13 5.20 -3.41 14.91
C ALA A 13 5.16 -4.76 14.16
N ILE A 14 4.36 -4.85 13.09
CA ILE A 14 4.24 -6.07 12.28
C ILE A 14 5.57 -6.39 11.56
N THR A 15 6.21 -5.37 10.96
CA THR A 15 7.47 -5.55 10.22
C THR A 15 8.68 -5.82 11.12
N SER A 16 8.57 -5.54 12.41
CA SER A 16 9.60 -5.87 13.43
C SER A 16 9.37 -7.24 14.08
N GLY A 17 8.23 -7.88 13.81
CA GLY A 17 7.84 -9.15 14.42
C GLY A 17 8.25 -10.37 13.59
N LYS A 18 8.05 -11.55 14.19
CA LYS A 18 8.20 -12.83 13.47
C LYS A 18 6.96 -13.11 12.63
N LEU A 19 7.15 -13.44 11.35
CA LEU A 19 6.07 -13.72 10.40
C LEU A 19 6.06 -15.19 9.94
N VAL A 20 7.21 -15.84 9.76
CA VAL A 20 7.30 -17.25 9.36
C VAL A 20 6.58 -18.17 10.33
N GLY A 21 5.77 -19.07 9.78
CA GLY A 21 4.99 -20.05 10.54
C GLY A 21 3.66 -19.54 11.08
N ARG A 22 3.37 -18.25 10.93
CA ARG A 22 2.05 -17.68 11.25
C ARG A 22 1.14 -17.80 10.03
N THR A 23 -0.16 -17.84 10.25
CA THR A 23 -1.12 -17.73 9.15
C THR A 23 -1.38 -16.25 8.81
N GLU A 24 -1.86 -15.99 7.58
CA GLU A 24 -2.34 -14.65 7.20
C GLU A 24 -3.40 -14.15 8.19
N ASN A 25 -4.31 -15.04 8.62
CA ASN A 25 -5.34 -14.75 9.63
C ASN A 25 -4.74 -14.33 10.98
N ASP A 26 -3.64 -14.94 11.41
CA ASP A 26 -2.99 -14.58 12.68
C ASP A 26 -2.41 -13.16 12.62
N VAL A 27 -1.79 -12.83 11.49
CA VAL A 27 -1.24 -11.48 11.27
C VAL A 27 -2.37 -10.46 11.15
N ALA A 28 -3.42 -10.75 10.38
CA ALA A 28 -4.58 -9.86 10.23
C ALA A 28 -5.31 -9.61 11.56
N ARG A 29 -5.41 -10.63 12.42
CA ARG A 29 -5.96 -10.47 13.77
C ARG A 29 -5.10 -9.53 14.61
N GLU A 30 -3.79 -9.74 14.64
CA GLU A 30 -2.86 -8.85 15.35
C GLU A 30 -2.92 -7.42 14.83
N VAL A 31 -3.02 -7.22 13.51
CA VAL A 31 -3.19 -5.89 12.91
C VAL A 31 -4.43 -5.20 13.48
N ARG A 32 -5.59 -5.86 13.51
CA ARG A 32 -6.83 -5.28 14.04
C ARG A 32 -6.71 -4.93 15.53
N GLU A 33 -6.10 -5.81 16.33
CA GLU A 33 -5.87 -5.57 17.76
C GLU A 33 -4.96 -4.34 17.97
N ARG A 34 -3.92 -4.22 17.15
CA ARG A 34 -2.99 -3.08 17.21
C ARG A 34 -3.61 -1.78 16.72
N LEU A 35 -4.42 -1.79 15.66
CA LEU A 35 -5.17 -0.62 15.20
C LEU A 35 -6.08 -0.09 16.31
N ALA A 36 -6.84 -0.97 16.96
CA ALA A 36 -7.68 -0.61 18.10
C ALA A 36 -6.84 -0.03 19.26
N SER A 37 -5.69 -0.64 19.58
CA SER A 37 -4.77 -0.17 20.62
C SER A 37 -4.13 1.18 20.25
N ALA A 38 -3.96 1.47 18.96
CA ALA A 38 -3.43 2.74 18.45
C ALA A 38 -4.48 3.85 18.37
N GLY A 39 -5.75 3.56 18.76
CA GLY A 39 -6.83 4.53 18.87
C GLY A 39 -7.84 4.53 17.71
N HIS A 40 -7.80 3.53 16.82
CA HIS A 40 -8.85 3.36 15.82
C HIS A 40 -10.14 2.85 16.48
N GLU A 41 -11.25 3.51 16.20
CA GLU A 41 -12.59 3.09 16.65
C GLU A 41 -13.03 1.83 15.89
N VAL A 42 -12.62 1.73 14.64
CA VAL A 42 -12.91 0.58 13.77
C VAL A 42 -11.64 0.22 12.99
N ALA A 43 -11.22 -1.03 13.07
CA ALA A 43 -10.23 -1.61 12.16
C ALA A 43 -10.99 -2.17 10.95
N SER A 44 -11.19 -1.34 9.91
CA SER A 44 -12.09 -1.64 8.81
C SER A 44 -11.60 -2.78 7.95
N PHE A 45 -10.30 -2.80 7.67
CA PHE A 45 -9.67 -3.85 6.90
C PHE A 45 -8.26 -4.17 7.39
N ALA A 46 -7.84 -5.39 7.13
CA ALA A 46 -6.49 -5.88 7.36
C ALA A 46 -6.21 -6.98 6.32
N ILE A 47 -5.84 -6.54 5.11
CA ILE A 47 -5.42 -7.43 4.03
C ILE A 47 -4.01 -7.91 4.33
N VAL A 48 -3.82 -9.21 4.34
CA VAL A 48 -2.52 -9.87 4.48
C VAL A 48 -2.46 -10.94 3.41
N GLY A 49 -1.94 -10.60 2.24
CA GLY A 49 -1.75 -11.54 1.14
C GLY A 49 -0.31 -11.98 1.05
N SER A 50 0.00 -13.26 1.26
CA SER A 50 1.36 -13.79 1.28
C SER A 50 1.67 -14.73 0.12
N GLY A 51 2.89 -14.72 -0.40
CA GLY A 51 3.31 -15.50 -1.55
C GLY A 51 2.40 -15.24 -2.76
N LYS A 52 1.81 -16.27 -3.35
CA LYS A 52 0.90 -16.15 -4.49
C LYS A 52 -0.37 -15.32 -4.18
N ASN A 53 -0.80 -15.28 -2.93
CA ASN A 53 -1.96 -14.50 -2.51
C ASN A 53 -1.68 -12.99 -2.60
N SER A 54 -0.43 -12.56 -2.48
CA SER A 54 -0.05 -11.15 -2.65
C SER A 54 -0.27 -10.64 -4.08
N ALA A 55 -0.47 -11.52 -5.06
CA ALA A 55 -0.83 -11.16 -6.43
C ALA A 55 -2.31 -10.81 -6.63
N SER A 56 -3.13 -10.92 -5.58
CA SER A 56 -4.54 -10.51 -5.58
C SER A 56 -4.70 -9.22 -4.75
N PRO A 57 -5.02 -8.06 -5.38
CA PRO A 57 -5.09 -6.77 -4.67
C PRO A 57 -6.09 -6.75 -3.51
N HIS A 58 -7.18 -7.50 -3.62
CA HIS A 58 -8.27 -7.56 -2.63
C HIS A 58 -8.32 -8.92 -1.93
N HIS A 59 -7.16 -9.55 -1.73
CA HIS A 59 -7.09 -10.84 -1.04
C HIS A 59 -7.55 -10.69 0.42
N GLU A 60 -8.52 -11.52 0.82
CA GLU A 60 -8.87 -11.65 2.22
C GLU A 60 -7.90 -12.62 2.91
N ALA A 61 -7.40 -12.23 4.09
CA ALA A 61 -6.48 -13.07 4.86
C ALA A 61 -7.04 -14.47 5.07
N SER A 62 -6.21 -15.48 4.89
CA SER A 62 -6.59 -16.88 4.88
C SER A 62 -5.82 -17.71 5.91
N ALA A 63 -6.08 -19.02 5.95
CA ALA A 63 -5.31 -19.97 6.74
C ALA A 63 -3.94 -20.32 6.12
N LYS A 64 -3.54 -19.68 4.99
CA LYS A 64 -2.21 -19.89 4.41
C LYS A 64 -1.15 -19.53 5.44
N VAL A 65 -0.22 -20.46 5.63
CA VAL A 65 0.97 -20.25 6.47
C VAL A 65 2.00 -19.43 5.68
N ILE A 66 2.54 -18.39 6.30
CA ILE A 66 3.60 -17.57 5.76
C ILE A 66 4.92 -18.31 5.81
N GLU A 67 5.60 -18.39 4.68
CA GLU A 67 6.84 -19.13 4.49
C GLU A 67 8.01 -18.21 4.15
N ALA A 68 9.23 -18.68 4.36
CA ALA A 68 10.42 -17.98 3.88
C ALA A 68 10.40 -17.91 2.34
N GLY A 69 10.65 -16.74 1.79
CA GLY A 69 10.54 -16.43 0.36
C GLY A 69 9.19 -15.83 -0.04
N ASP A 70 8.22 -15.72 0.87
CA ASP A 70 6.98 -15.04 0.59
C ASP A 70 7.18 -13.51 0.52
N ALA A 71 6.64 -12.90 -0.53
CA ALA A 71 6.29 -11.48 -0.50
C ALA A 71 4.93 -11.34 0.19
N ILE A 72 4.75 -10.33 1.04
CA ILE A 72 3.47 -10.02 1.68
C ILE A 72 3.04 -8.62 1.28
N VAL A 73 1.82 -8.49 0.77
CA VAL A 73 1.10 -7.22 0.71
C VAL A 73 0.35 -7.08 2.03
N LEU A 74 0.76 -6.10 2.82
CA LEU A 74 0.13 -5.70 4.08
C LEU A 74 -0.59 -4.39 3.85
N ASP A 75 -1.91 -4.44 3.74
CA ASP A 75 -2.76 -3.29 3.48
C ASP A 75 -3.78 -3.16 4.62
N ILE A 76 -3.69 -2.05 5.35
CA ILE A 76 -4.34 -1.89 6.64
C ILE A 76 -4.88 -0.47 6.83
N GLY A 77 -6.04 -0.39 7.44
CA GLY A 77 -6.69 0.88 7.72
C GLY A 77 -7.96 0.77 8.54
N GLY A 78 -8.58 1.92 8.76
CA GLY A 78 -9.82 2.01 9.51
C GLY A 78 -10.12 3.44 9.97
N GLN A 79 -11.09 3.58 10.87
CA GLN A 79 -11.57 4.87 11.36
C GLN A 79 -10.80 5.31 12.60
N PHE A 80 -10.31 6.55 12.56
CA PHE A 80 -9.61 7.21 13.68
C PHE A 80 -10.12 8.64 13.83
N GLY A 81 -10.81 8.93 14.92
CA GLY A 81 -11.42 10.25 15.17
C GLY A 81 -12.44 10.62 14.09
N GLY A 82 -13.16 9.65 13.54
CA GLY A 82 -14.13 9.82 12.47
C GLY A 82 -13.53 9.98 11.08
N TYR A 83 -12.20 9.86 10.90
CA TYR A 83 -11.52 9.93 9.60
C TYR A 83 -10.91 8.59 9.21
N GLY A 84 -10.95 8.29 7.91
CA GLY A 84 -10.29 7.12 7.35
C GLY A 84 -8.77 7.19 7.46
N SER A 85 -8.15 6.04 7.64
CA SER A 85 -6.71 5.81 7.45
C SER A 85 -6.51 4.65 6.50
N ASP A 86 -5.45 4.72 5.70
CA ASP A 86 -5.12 3.69 4.72
C ASP A 86 -3.62 3.66 4.46
N THR A 87 -3.05 2.47 4.40
CA THR A 87 -1.62 2.30 4.11
C THR A 87 -1.31 0.89 3.67
N THR A 88 -0.63 0.76 2.54
CA THR A 88 -0.06 -0.52 2.12
C THR A 88 1.47 -0.49 2.16
N ARG A 89 2.05 -1.55 2.70
CA ARG A 89 3.49 -1.83 2.59
C ARG A 89 3.72 -3.26 2.12
N THR A 90 4.80 -3.44 1.38
CA THR A 90 5.23 -4.76 0.94
C THR A 90 6.39 -5.23 1.80
N ILE A 91 6.32 -6.50 2.21
CA ILE A 91 7.30 -7.17 3.05
C ILE A 91 7.84 -8.37 2.29
N TRP A 92 9.15 -8.63 2.40
CA TRP A 92 9.74 -9.89 1.99
C TRP A 92 10.21 -10.67 3.22
N VAL A 93 9.80 -11.91 3.32
CA VAL A 93 10.13 -12.77 4.46
C VAL A 93 11.32 -13.66 4.11
N THR A 94 12.47 -13.41 4.73
CA THR A 94 13.71 -14.16 4.41
C THR A 94 13.84 -15.50 5.13
N GLY A 95 13.08 -15.70 6.19
CA GLY A 95 13.29 -16.82 7.09
C GLY A 95 14.52 -16.66 7.99
N PRO A 96 14.85 -17.68 8.80
CA PRO A 96 15.96 -17.63 9.74
C PRO A 96 17.29 -17.31 9.04
N ASN A 97 18.06 -16.40 9.63
CA ASN A 97 19.39 -15.98 9.13
C ASN A 97 19.42 -15.47 7.68
N GLY A 98 18.28 -14.97 7.18
CA GLY A 98 18.21 -14.44 5.81
C GLY A 98 18.29 -15.54 4.72
N ALA A 99 17.83 -16.75 5.03
CA ALA A 99 18.01 -17.93 4.18
C ALA A 99 17.46 -17.79 2.75
N VAL A 100 16.38 -17.01 2.57
CA VAL A 100 15.72 -16.80 1.27
C VAL A 100 15.64 -15.30 0.98
N PRO A 101 16.70 -14.68 0.41
CA PRO A 101 16.68 -13.26 0.06
C PRO A 101 15.67 -12.96 -1.05
N PRO A 102 15.24 -11.68 -1.19
CA PRO A 102 14.43 -11.28 -2.34
C PRO A 102 15.14 -11.61 -3.66
N THR A 103 14.38 -12.11 -4.63
CA THR A 103 14.93 -12.39 -5.96
C THR A 103 15.23 -11.09 -6.71
N ASP A 104 16.20 -11.13 -7.62
CA ASP A 104 16.56 -9.96 -8.47
C ASP A 104 15.36 -9.47 -9.27
N ASP A 105 14.52 -10.38 -9.78
CA ASP A 105 13.29 -10.04 -10.49
C ASP A 105 12.29 -9.29 -9.59
N PHE A 106 12.10 -9.76 -8.35
CA PHE A 106 11.22 -9.07 -7.40
C PHE A 106 11.76 -7.68 -7.04
N LEU A 107 13.06 -7.57 -6.76
CA LEU A 107 13.71 -6.28 -6.46
C LEU A 107 13.61 -5.31 -7.63
N HIS A 108 13.76 -5.80 -8.86
CA HIS A 108 13.60 -5.00 -10.08
C HIS A 108 12.17 -4.44 -10.21
N ARG A 109 11.16 -5.30 -10.06
CA ARG A 109 9.74 -4.90 -10.10
C ARG A 109 9.40 -3.93 -8.96
N TYR A 110 9.92 -4.17 -7.77
CA TYR A 110 9.71 -3.28 -6.61
C TYR A 110 10.32 -1.89 -6.83
N ALA A 111 11.51 -1.83 -7.42
CA ALA A 111 12.14 -0.55 -7.78
C ALA A 111 11.33 0.24 -8.82
N ILE A 112 10.69 -0.44 -9.79
CA ILE A 112 9.76 0.19 -10.74
C ILE A 112 8.54 0.72 -10.01
N LEU A 113 7.96 -0.08 -9.13
CA LEU A 113 6.79 0.30 -8.32
C LEU A 113 7.07 1.55 -7.47
N LYS A 114 8.21 1.62 -6.81
CA LYS A 114 8.63 2.80 -6.04
C LYS A 114 8.69 4.06 -6.91
N ARG A 115 9.28 3.95 -8.11
CA ARG A 115 9.34 5.09 -9.05
C ARG A 115 7.95 5.50 -9.53
N ALA A 116 7.05 4.54 -9.75
CA ALA A 116 5.68 4.83 -10.15
C ALA A 116 4.92 5.58 -9.04
N HIS A 117 5.02 5.12 -7.80
CA HIS A 117 4.45 5.79 -6.64
C HIS A 117 5.01 7.21 -6.50
N GLN A 118 6.32 7.38 -6.59
CA GLN A 118 6.97 8.70 -6.49
C GLN A 118 6.52 9.63 -7.63
N ALA A 119 6.46 9.14 -8.88
CA ALA A 119 6.04 9.93 -10.04
C ALA A 119 4.60 10.44 -9.88
N ALA A 120 3.67 9.61 -9.40
CA ALA A 120 2.31 10.04 -9.09
C ALA A 120 2.29 11.09 -7.97
N THR A 121 3.03 10.84 -6.87
CA THR A 121 3.13 11.77 -5.73
C THR A 121 3.66 13.13 -6.15
N ASP A 122 4.75 13.18 -6.92
CA ASP A 122 5.37 14.42 -7.40
C ASP A 122 4.48 15.18 -8.39
N HIS A 123 3.53 14.48 -9.04
CA HIS A 123 2.60 15.11 -9.97
C HIS A 123 1.45 15.83 -9.27
N VAL A 124 1.18 15.55 -7.99
CA VAL A 124 0.07 16.13 -7.23
C VAL A 124 0.29 17.62 -6.98
N ARG A 125 -0.60 18.43 -7.52
CA ARG A 125 -0.68 19.88 -7.28
C ARG A 125 -2.06 20.41 -7.68
N PRO A 126 -2.49 21.58 -7.22
CA PRO A 126 -3.74 22.19 -7.67
C PRO A 126 -3.80 22.35 -9.19
N GLY A 127 -4.96 22.06 -9.78
CA GLY A 127 -5.24 22.25 -11.21
C GLY A 127 -4.85 21.08 -12.12
N VAL A 128 -4.09 20.06 -11.67
CA VAL A 128 -3.90 18.83 -12.45
C VAL A 128 -5.16 17.97 -12.40
N SER A 129 -5.42 17.16 -13.43
CA SER A 129 -6.54 16.23 -13.39
C SER A 129 -6.20 14.94 -12.64
N CYS A 130 -7.21 14.31 -12.05
CA CYS A 130 -7.05 13.01 -11.37
C CYS A 130 -6.48 11.94 -12.32
N GLU A 131 -6.94 11.92 -13.59
CA GLU A 131 -6.38 11.01 -14.59
C GLU A 131 -4.89 11.29 -14.88
N SER A 132 -4.43 12.53 -14.78
CA SER A 132 -3.01 12.83 -15.02
C SER A 132 -2.11 12.33 -13.89
N VAL A 133 -2.63 12.23 -12.67
CA VAL A 133 -1.93 11.58 -11.55
C VAL A 133 -1.87 10.06 -11.76
N ASP A 134 -2.99 9.43 -12.18
CA ASP A 134 -3.01 8.00 -12.57
C ASP A 134 -2.01 7.74 -13.69
N GLN A 135 -2.01 8.58 -14.73
CA GLN A 135 -1.11 8.44 -15.87
C GLN A 135 0.36 8.56 -15.46
N ALA A 136 0.70 9.39 -14.47
CA ALA A 136 2.08 9.54 -14.00
C ALA A 136 2.62 8.22 -13.40
N ALA A 137 1.82 7.51 -12.59
CA ALA A 137 2.21 6.20 -12.09
C ALA A 137 2.26 5.15 -13.20
N ARG A 138 1.20 5.09 -14.00
CA ARG A 138 0.98 4.08 -15.03
C ARG A 138 2.06 4.12 -16.11
N ALA A 139 2.46 5.30 -16.56
CA ALA A 139 3.49 5.46 -17.57
C ALA A 139 4.85 4.85 -17.16
N VAL A 140 5.22 4.93 -15.87
CA VAL A 140 6.45 4.31 -15.36
C VAL A 140 6.39 2.78 -15.46
N ILE A 141 5.24 2.19 -15.11
CA ILE A 141 5.05 0.75 -15.12
C ILE A 141 4.95 0.23 -16.56
N GLU A 142 4.23 0.95 -17.45
CA GLU A 142 4.10 0.63 -18.87
C GLU A 142 5.45 0.70 -19.60
N ALA A 143 6.25 1.74 -19.33
CA ALA A 143 7.59 1.87 -19.91
C ALA A 143 8.54 0.73 -19.55
N ALA A 144 8.29 0.05 -18.43
CA ALA A 144 9.01 -1.15 -18.01
C ALA A 144 8.42 -2.45 -18.57
N GLY A 145 7.40 -2.39 -19.45
CA GLY A 145 6.73 -3.57 -20.02
C GLY A 145 5.80 -4.30 -19.03
N LEU A 146 5.42 -3.66 -17.93
CA LEU A 146 4.61 -4.25 -16.87
C LEU A 146 3.19 -3.69 -16.79
N GLY A 147 2.72 -2.96 -17.81
CA GLY A 147 1.43 -2.27 -17.81
C GLY A 147 0.25 -3.19 -17.50
N GLU A 148 0.22 -4.41 -18.06
CA GLU A 148 -0.82 -5.41 -17.80
C GLU A 148 -0.81 -5.96 -16.37
N ARG A 149 0.25 -5.70 -15.61
CA ARG A 149 0.41 -6.12 -14.21
C ARG A 149 -0.10 -5.07 -13.22
N PHE A 150 -0.54 -3.91 -13.71
CA PHE A 150 -1.17 -2.85 -12.92
C PHE A 150 -2.57 -2.55 -13.48
N PHE A 151 -3.57 -3.24 -12.99
CA PHE A 151 -4.90 -3.30 -13.57
C PHE A 151 -6.01 -2.63 -12.74
N HIS A 152 -5.67 -1.97 -11.63
CA HIS A 152 -6.62 -1.17 -10.84
C HIS A 152 -6.32 0.33 -10.94
N ARG A 153 -7.14 1.18 -10.34
CA ARG A 153 -6.93 2.62 -10.21
C ARG A 153 -5.68 2.93 -9.39
N THR A 154 -5.12 4.11 -9.59
CA THR A 154 -3.95 4.57 -8.80
C THR A 154 -4.35 5.03 -7.41
N GLY A 155 -5.63 5.36 -7.16
CA GLY A 155 -6.07 5.77 -5.84
C GLY A 155 -7.53 6.19 -5.76
N HIS A 156 -7.95 6.54 -4.57
CA HIS A 156 -9.29 6.99 -4.22
C HIS A 156 -9.24 8.10 -3.18
N GLY A 157 -10.24 8.97 -3.16
CA GLY A 157 -10.43 9.93 -2.08
C GLY A 157 -10.65 9.21 -0.76
N ILE A 158 -10.24 9.85 0.32
CA ILE A 158 -10.43 9.38 1.69
C ILE A 158 -10.69 10.57 2.62
N GLY A 159 -11.64 10.41 3.50
CA GLY A 159 -12.03 11.44 4.46
C GLY A 159 -12.93 10.86 5.54
N LEU A 160 -14.22 11.15 5.46
CA LEU A 160 -15.21 10.53 6.34
C LEU A 160 -15.54 9.10 5.89
N GLU A 161 -15.46 8.85 4.59
CA GLU A 161 -15.57 7.52 4.02
C GLU A 161 -14.17 6.96 3.71
N GLU A 162 -14.04 5.65 3.67
CA GLU A 162 -12.79 4.99 3.29
C GLU A 162 -12.51 5.14 1.79
N HIS A 163 -13.59 5.15 0.99
CA HIS A 163 -13.53 5.42 -0.44
C HIS A 163 -14.54 6.51 -0.81
N GLU A 164 -14.05 7.67 -1.22
CA GLU A 164 -14.87 8.80 -1.66
C GLU A 164 -14.23 9.49 -2.88
N ASP A 165 -14.90 10.50 -3.46
CA ASP A 165 -14.27 11.34 -4.48
C ASP A 165 -13.15 12.22 -3.88
N PRO A 166 -12.09 12.51 -4.68
CA PRO A 166 -11.92 12.16 -6.09
C PRO A 166 -11.23 10.82 -6.31
N TYR A 167 -11.67 10.02 -7.29
CA TYR A 167 -10.97 8.82 -7.71
C TYR A 167 -9.79 9.14 -8.64
N ILE A 168 -8.61 8.62 -8.34
CA ILE A 168 -7.40 8.77 -9.15
C ILE A 168 -7.34 7.63 -10.15
N VAL A 169 -7.97 7.86 -11.30
CA VAL A 169 -8.20 6.83 -12.32
C VAL A 169 -8.26 7.44 -13.73
N LYS A 170 -7.89 6.64 -14.73
CA LYS A 170 -8.00 6.99 -16.15
C LYS A 170 -9.42 7.45 -16.48
N GLY A 171 -9.54 8.57 -17.20
CA GLY A 171 -10.81 9.17 -17.63
C GLY A 171 -11.43 10.13 -16.61
N ASN A 172 -10.87 10.27 -15.39
CA ASN A 172 -11.35 11.25 -14.43
C ASN A 172 -10.70 12.63 -14.66
N ALA A 173 -11.42 13.53 -15.35
CA ALA A 173 -10.95 14.88 -15.65
C ALA A 173 -11.10 15.88 -14.49
N THR A 174 -11.62 15.46 -13.33
CA THR A 174 -11.77 16.31 -12.14
C THR A 174 -10.42 16.90 -11.75
N LYS A 175 -10.42 18.23 -11.54
CA LYS A 175 -9.20 18.94 -11.15
C LYS A 175 -8.98 18.84 -9.65
N LEU A 176 -7.74 18.53 -9.27
CA LEU A 176 -7.34 18.58 -7.87
C LEU A 176 -7.38 20.03 -7.39
N VAL A 177 -7.91 20.21 -6.19
CA VAL A 177 -7.93 21.47 -5.47
C VAL A 177 -7.32 21.29 -4.08
N PRO A 178 -6.82 22.36 -3.46
CA PRO A 178 -6.33 22.28 -2.08
C PRO A 178 -7.38 21.68 -1.15
N GLY A 179 -6.96 20.73 -0.32
CA GLY A 179 -7.83 20.00 0.60
C GLY A 179 -8.27 18.62 0.13
N HIS A 180 -8.14 18.27 -1.16
CA HIS A 180 -8.39 16.90 -1.59
C HIS A 180 -7.37 15.93 -0.94
N ALA A 181 -7.86 14.98 -0.17
CA ALA A 181 -7.08 13.87 0.38
C ALA A 181 -7.42 12.58 -0.37
N PHE A 182 -6.41 11.81 -0.76
CA PHE A 182 -6.60 10.58 -1.53
C PHE A 182 -5.40 9.66 -1.42
N SER A 183 -5.60 8.37 -1.73
CA SER A 183 -4.53 7.39 -1.79
C SER A 183 -3.71 7.52 -3.09
N ILE A 184 -2.44 7.16 -3.02
CA ILE A 184 -1.58 6.82 -4.15
C ILE A 184 -1.06 5.42 -3.89
N GLU A 185 -1.59 4.43 -4.64
CA GLU A 185 -1.46 3.01 -4.34
C GLU A 185 -1.12 2.14 -5.57
N PRO A 186 -0.19 2.51 -6.44
CA PRO A 186 0.14 1.63 -7.54
C PRO A 186 0.60 0.25 -7.05
N GLY A 187 0.32 -0.78 -7.85
CA GLY A 187 0.72 -2.15 -7.57
C GLY A 187 1.19 -2.89 -8.81
N ILE A 188 2.03 -3.89 -8.64
CA ILE A 188 2.49 -4.80 -9.70
C ILE A 188 2.24 -6.23 -9.24
N TYR A 189 1.39 -6.96 -9.98
CA TYR A 189 0.91 -8.27 -9.60
C TYR A 189 1.22 -9.29 -10.68
N VAL A 190 1.92 -10.37 -10.31
CA VAL A 190 2.25 -11.50 -11.19
C VAL A 190 1.46 -12.71 -10.73
N GLU A 191 0.36 -12.98 -11.42
CA GLU A 191 -0.54 -14.08 -11.09
C GLU A 191 0.20 -15.39 -10.89
N GLY A 192 -0.15 -16.11 -9.83
CA GLY A 192 0.47 -17.38 -9.46
C GLY A 192 1.86 -17.28 -8.83
N LEU A 193 2.46 -16.07 -8.79
CA LEU A 193 3.78 -15.84 -8.22
C LEU A 193 3.70 -14.97 -6.96
N ASN A 194 3.62 -13.66 -7.14
CA ASN A 194 3.53 -12.69 -6.06
C ASN A 194 3.15 -11.29 -6.58
N GLY A 195 2.82 -10.40 -5.67
CA GLY A 195 2.56 -8.99 -5.96
C GLY A 195 3.25 -8.07 -4.99
N ALA A 196 3.21 -6.78 -5.32
CA ALA A 196 3.68 -5.71 -4.46
C ALA A 196 2.79 -4.48 -4.65
N ARG A 197 2.49 -3.76 -3.57
CA ARG A 197 1.82 -2.47 -3.55
C ARG A 197 2.51 -1.54 -2.55
N ILE A 198 2.56 -0.26 -2.89
CA ILE A 198 2.96 0.82 -1.98
C ILE A 198 1.83 1.82 -1.98
N GLU A 199 1.32 2.16 -0.82
CA GLU A 199 0.24 3.09 -0.65
C GLU A 199 0.50 4.09 0.44
N ASP A 200 0.22 5.34 0.12
CA ASP A 200 0.19 6.45 1.06
C ASP A 200 -1.03 7.34 0.81
N ILE A 201 -1.56 7.90 1.87
CA ILE A 201 -2.49 9.01 1.76
C ILE A 201 -1.70 10.31 1.60
N VAL A 202 -2.10 11.07 0.60
CA VAL A 202 -1.57 12.40 0.33
C VAL A 202 -2.69 13.44 0.35
N LEU A 203 -2.31 14.68 0.65
CA LEU A 203 -3.18 15.84 0.57
C LEU A 203 -2.68 16.76 -0.55
N CYS A 204 -3.57 17.16 -1.45
CA CYS A 204 -3.29 18.27 -2.36
C CYS A 204 -3.23 19.56 -1.53
N GLY A 205 -2.02 20.07 -1.32
CA GLY A 205 -1.80 21.34 -0.60
C GLY A 205 -1.98 22.55 -1.50
N GLU A 206 -1.76 23.75 -0.97
CA GLU A 206 -1.92 25.01 -1.70
C GLU A 206 -0.95 25.15 -2.88
N SER A 207 0.25 24.60 -2.78
CA SER A 207 1.29 24.70 -3.82
C SER A 207 1.98 23.37 -4.13
N ALA A 208 1.92 22.40 -3.22
CA ALA A 208 2.60 21.12 -3.34
C ALA A 208 1.81 20.03 -2.61
N VAL A 209 2.18 18.77 -2.88
CA VAL A 209 1.67 17.61 -2.16
C VAL A 209 2.13 17.62 -0.71
N ASP A 210 1.24 17.25 0.19
CA ASP A 210 1.54 16.99 1.59
C ASP A 210 1.33 15.50 1.88
N GLN A 211 2.38 14.80 2.27
CA GLN A 211 2.34 13.37 2.54
C GLN A 211 1.88 13.15 3.98
N LEU A 212 0.86 12.33 4.16
CA LEU A 212 0.27 12.05 5.47
C LEU A 212 0.82 10.78 6.10
N ASN A 213 1.31 9.83 5.29
CA ASN A 213 2.03 8.64 5.72
C ASN A 213 3.53 8.83 5.51
N LEU A 214 4.32 8.57 6.53
CA LEU A 214 5.76 8.87 6.57
C LEU A 214 6.65 7.62 6.76
N THR A 215 6.05 6.42 6.93
CA THR A 215 6.81 5.16 6.96
C THR A 215 7.58 4.94 5.67
N SER A 216 8.72 4.25 5.78
CA SER A 216 9.57 3.92 4.65
C SER A 216 8.79 3.22 3.53
N ARG A 217 9.08 3.59 2.29
CA ARG A 217 8.60 2.92 1.07
C ARG A 217 9.62 1.92 0.53
N GLU A 218 10.73 1.72 1.25
CA GLU A 218 11.64 0.63 0.96
C GLU A 218 10.99 -0.72 1.22
N LEU A 219 11.44 -1.75 0.51
CA LEU A 219 11.01 -3.11 0.80
C LEU A 219 11.40 -3.47 2.23
N TYR A 220 10.42 -3.84 3.05
CA TYR A 220 10.71 -4.39 4.36
C TYR A 220 11.21 -5.82 4.20
N VAL A 221 12.42 -6.08 4.66
CA VAL A 221 13.01 -7.42 4.65
C VAL A 221 13.03 -7.94 6.08
N VAL A 222 12.20 -8.94 6.36
CA VAL A 222 11.95 -9.44 7.72
C VAL A 222 12.51 -10.84 7.87
N ALA A 223 13.32 -11.04 8.90
CA ALA A 223 13.77 -12.37 9.29
C ALA A 223 12.63 -13.19 9.91
N GLY A 224 12.62 -14.49 9.72
CA GLY A 224 11.62 -15.40 10.29
C GLY A 224 11.89 -15.80 11.74
#